data_c6ac0d781f8f7ef654c1fc736a12225b
#
_entry.id   c6ac0d781f8f7ef654c1fc736a12225b
#
_cell.length_a   1.000
_cell.length_b   1.000
_cell.length_c   1.000
_cell.angle_alpha   90.00
_cell.angle_beta   90.00
_cell.angle_gamma   90.00
#
_symmetry.space_group_name_H-M   'P 1'
#
loop_
_entity.id
_entity.type
_entity.pdbx_description
1 polymer ?
#
loop_
_entity_poly.entity_id
_entity_poly.type
_entity_poly.pdbx_seq_one_letter_code
_entity_poly.pdbx_strand_id
1 'polypeptide(L)'
;MQIVLRVKGDMRMNILNDILEKEGDNRGFVYLYYLEDSWKAFGYSAFCLSLLYPGMKIVKCDNPDIICFCMCISDDCLIEIFEMSRIYVGNECIEMKVPERICGRENEYVKWCNELCLNL
;
A
#
# COMPACT_ATOMS: atom_id res chain seq x y z
N MET A 1 -2.80 -17.61 -5.90
CA MET A 1 -2.36 -16.92 -7.14
C MET A 1 -1.25 -15.95 -6.81
N GLN A 2 -0.25 -15.88 -7.66
CA GLN A 2 0.89 -15.02 -7.43
C GLN A 2 1.06 -14.05 -8.60
N ILE A 3 1.07 -12.76 -8.27
CA ILE A 3 1.39 -11.72 -9.24
C ILE A 3 2.75 -11.17 -8.89
N VAL A 4 3.67 -11.23 -9.83
CA VAL A 4 5.03 -10.78 -9.61
C VAL A 4 5.35 -9.65 -10.58
N LEU A 5 5.71 -8.50 -10.03
CA LEU A 5 6.26 -7.40 -10.80
C LEU A 5 7.77 -7.57 -10.82
N ARG A 6 8.31 -7.83 -11.99
CA ARG A 6 9.76 -7.97 -12.15
C ARG A 6 10.36 -6.60 -12.39
N VAL A 7 11.23 -6.20 -11.48
CA VAL A 7 11.85 -4.89 -11.52
C VAL A 7 13.36 -5.06 -11.61
N LYS A 8 13.99 -4.37 -12.53
CA LYS A 8 15.44 -4.37 -12.69
C LYS A 8 15.97 -2.95 -12.62
N GLY A 9 16.96 -2.70 -11.75
CA GLY A 9 17.70 -1.45 -11.75
C GLY A 9 16.83 -0.21 -11.84
N ASP A 10 17.00 0.55 -12.90
CA ASP A 10 16.32 1.83 -13.10
C ASP A 10 14.80 1.72 -13.22
N MET A 11 14.30 0.55 -13.64
CA MET A 11 12.87 0.34 -13.76
C MET A 11 12.17 0.31 -12.40
N ARG A 12 12.89 -0.07 -11.33
CA ARG A 12 12.34 -0.09 -9.98
C ARG A 12 11.86 1.30 -9.54
N MET A 13 12.68 2.33 -9.81
CA MET A 13 12.31 3.70 -9.46
C MET A 13 11.10 4.17 -10.25
N ASN A 14 11.02 3.84 -11.54
CA ASN A 14 9.88 4.21 -12.36
C ASN A 14 8.59 3.55 -11.87
N ILE A 15 8.66 2.27 -11.48
CA ILE A 15 7.51 1.56 -10.95
C ILE A 15 7.07 2.19 -9.62
N LEU A 16 8.00 2.51 -8.73
CA LEU A 16 7.67 3.15 -7.46
C LEU A 16 7.03 4.52 -7.69
N ASN A 17 7.54 5.32 -8.61
CA ASN A 17 6.94 6.62 -8.95
C ASN A 17 5.51 6.45 -9.47
N ASP A 18 5.27 5.47 -10.32
CA ASP A 18 3.93 5.19 -10.84
C ASP A 18 2.97 4.78 -9.73
N ILE A 19 3.43 3.95 -8.79
CA ILE A 19 2.64 3.55 -7.63
C ILE A 19 2.29 4.78 -6.78
N LEU A 20 3.25 5.62 -6.48
CA LEU A 20 3.04 6.79 -5.64
C LEU A 20 2.12 7.81 -6.31
N GLU A 21 2.23 7.97 -7.62
CA GLU A 21 1.33 8.84 -8.38
C GLU A 21 -0.10 8.31 -8.32
N LYS A 22 -0.28 7.00 -8.52
CA LYS A 22 -1.59 6.36 -8.42
C LYS A 22 -2.17 6.52 -7.02
N GLU A 23 -1.37 6.34 -5.98
CA GLU A 23 -1.82 6.49 -4.60
C GLU A 23 -2.16 7.94 -4.25
N GLY A 24 -1.51 8.90 -4.87
CA GLY A 24 -1.82 10.32 -4.67
C GLY A 24 -3.25 10.67 -5.00
N ASP A 25 -3.81 10.04 -6.01
CA ASP A 25 -5.19 10.26 -6.46
C ASP A 25 -6.17 9.21 -5.92
N ASN A 26 -5.66 8.15 -5.30
CA ASN A 26 -6.50 7.06 -4.82
C ASN A 26 -7.23 7.43 -3.53
N ARG A 27 -8.55 7.26 -3.53
CA ARG A 27 -9.38 7.40 -2.32
C ARG A 27 -10.45 6.30 -2.21
N GLY A 28 -10.49 5.40 -3.19
CA GLY A 28 -11.54 4.38 -3.26
C GLY A 28 -11.08 2.95 -3.13
N PHE A 29 -9.79 2.70 -3.22
CA PHE A 29 -9.25 1.35 -3.29
C PHE A 29 -8.03 1.16 -2.41
N VAL A 30 -7.81 -0.10 -2.04
CA VAL A 30 -6.56 -0.56 -1.42
C VAL A 30 -5.84 -1.38 -2.47
N TYR A 31 -4.63 -0.99 -2.82
CA TYR A 31 -3.82 -1.70 -3.80
C TYR A 31 -2.65 -2.39 -3.11
N LEU A 32 -2.44 -3.66 -3.44
CA LEU A 32 -1.29 -4.43 -2.95
C LEU A 32 -0.41 -4.76 -4.14
N TYR A 33 0.88 -4.50 -3.99
CA TYR A 33 1.88 -4.74 -5.03
C TYR A 33 2.89 -5.77 -4.55
N TYR A 34 3.30 -6.65 -5.44
CA TYR A 34 4.35 -7.61 -5.12
C TYR A 34 5.69 -7.07 -5.61
N LEU A 35 6.50 -6.60 -4.68
CA LEU A 35 7.81 -6.00 -4.96
C LEU A 35 8.84 -6.57 -3.99
N GLU A 36 10.02 -6.92 -4.52
CA GLU A 36 11.11 -7.41 -3.69
C GLU A 36 10.70 -8.58 -2.79
N ASP A 37 10.03 -9.55 -3.41
CA ASP A 37 9.62 -10.81 -2.79
C ASP A 37 8.61 -10.67 -1.65
N SER A 38 7.89 -9.55 -1.59
CA SER A 38 6.81 -9.40 -0.61
C SER A 38 5.67 -8.54 -1.14
N TRP A 39 4.49 -8.74 -0.57
CA TRP A 39 3.34 -7.89 -0.85
C TRP A 39 3.44 -6.62 -0.03
N LYS A 40 3.21 -5.49 -0.68
CA LYS A 40 3.34 -4.17 -0.06
C LYS A 40 2.20 -3.26 -0.41
N ALA A 41 1.82 -2.40 0.52
CA ALA A 41 0.88 -1.31 0.29
C ALA A 41 1.61 0.01 0.52
N PHE A 42 1.25 1.02 -0.26
CA PHE A 42 1.86 2.34 -0.21
C PHE A 42 0.80 3.41 -0.04
N GLY A 43 1.21 4.58 0.44
CA GLY A 43 0.37 5.76 0.45
C GLY A 43 -0.99 5.53 1.10
N TYR A 44 -2.05 5.90 0.40
CA TYR A 44 -3.41 5.77 0.91
C TYR A 44 -3.81 4.33 1.19
N SER A 45 -3.34 3.38 0.38
CA SER A 45 -3.60 1.97 0.61
C SER A 45 -3.00 1.50 1.94
N ALA A 46 -1.77 1.92 2.26
CA ALA A 46 -1.14 1.61 3.54
C ALA A 46 -1.89 2.24 4.70
N PHE A 47 -2.36 3.48 4.53
CA PHE A 47 -3.17 4.15 5.54
C PHE A 47 -4.45 3.35 5.83
N CYS A 48 -5.18 2.94 4.80
CA CYS A 48 -6.40 2.15 4.96
C CYS A 48 -6.13 0.85 5.71
N LEU A 49 -5.07 0.15 5.34
CA LEU A 49 -4.71 -1.10 6.01
C LEU A 49 -4.29 -0.88 7.46
N SER A 50 -3.69 0.27 7.78
CA SER A 50 -3.35 0.58 9.17
C SER A 50 -4.61 0.77 10.03
N LEU A 51 -5.70 1.23 9.44
CA LEU A 51 -6.99 1.35 10.13
C LEU A 51 -7.64 -0.02 10.32
N LEU A 52 -7.51 -0.89 9.33
CA LEU A 52 -8.11 -2.24 9.39
C LEU A 52 -7.29 -3.21 10.25
N TYR A 53 -5.99 -3.07 10.24
CA TYR A 53 -5.05 -3.94 10.94
C TYR A 53 -4.06 -3.11 11.74
N PRO A 54 -4.48 -2.58 12.92
CA PRO A 54 -3.64 -1.72 13.74
C PRO A 54 -2.42 -2.43 14.26
N GLY A 55 -1.44 -2.53 14.16
CA GLY A 55 -0.28 -3.29 14.62
C GLY A 55 0.65 -3.68 13.49
N MET A 56 0.24 -3.46 12.26
CA MET A 56 1.11 -3.70 11.13
C MET A 56 2.20 -2.62 11.07
N LYS A 57 3.41 -3.06 10.78
CA LYS A 57 4.56 -2.17 10.75
C LYS A 57 4.60 -1.35 9.47
N ILE A 58 4.77 -0.05 9.62
CA ILE A 58 5.02 0.88 8.52
C ILE A 58 6.50 1.16 8.48
N VAL A 59 7.10 1.05 7.31
CA VAL A 59 8.53 1.32 7.13
C VAL A 59 8.74 2.35 6.03
N LYS A 60 9.84 3.07 6.14
CA LYS A 60 10.25 4.01 5.10
C LYS A 60 10.77 3.23 3.90
N CYS A 61 10.39 3.64 2.70
CA CYS A 61 10.91 3.04 1.48
C CYS A 61 12.42 3.25 1.37
N ASP A 62 13.11 2.22 0.92
CA ASP A 62 14.58 2.27 0.80
C ASP A 62 14.98 2.97 -0.49
N ASN A 63 14.71 4.27 -0.55
CA ASN A 63 15.10 5.11 -1.68
C ASN A 63 15.43 6.51 -1.16
N PRO A 64 16.69 6.97 -1.24
CA PRO A 64 17.08 8.26 -0.67
C PRO A 64 16.45 9.46 -1.37
N ASP A 65 16.01 9.29 -2.62
CA ASP A 65 15.46 10.39 -3.40
C ASP A 65 13.95 10.54 -3.24
N ILE A 66 13.29 9.57 -2.61
CA ILE A 66 11.84 9.57 -2.46
C ILE A 66 11.48 9.33 -1.00
N ILE A 67 10.70 10.25 -0.43
CA ILE A 67 10.14 10.06 0.90
C ILE A 67 8.81 9.36 0.73
N CYS A 68 8.76 8.08 1.05
CA CYS A 68 7.53 7.32 1.04
C CYS A 68 7.55 6.27 2.14
N PHE A 69 6.36 5.80 2.48
CA PHE A 69 6.19 4.77 3.50
C PHE A 69 5.39 3.62 2.91
N CYS A 70 5.73 2.42 3.31
CA CYS A 70 5.01 1.24 2.89
C CYS A 70 4.74 0.31 4.06
N MET A 71 3.71 -0.50 3.90
CA MET A 71 3.36 -1.56 4.83
C MET A 71 3.68 -2.88 4.15
N CYS A 72 4.50 -3.72 4.79
CA CYS A 72 4.72 -5.08 4.31
C CYS A 72 3.59 -5.95 4.81
N ILE A 73 2.95 -6.68 3.90
CA ILE A 73 1.78 -7.47 4.21
C ILE A 73 2.21 -8.89 4.49
N SER A 74 1.90 -9.38 5.70
CA SER A 74 2.18 -10.77 6.06
C SER A 74 1.23 -11.73 5.35
N ASP A 75 1.62 -12.98 5.25
CA ASP A 75 0.77 -14.00 4.65
C ASP A 75 -0.56 -14.13 5.39
N ASP A 76 -0.54 -14.05 6.71
CA ASP A 76 -1.76 -14.14 7.51
C ASP A 76 -2.70 -12.97 7.22
N CYS A 77 -2.16 -11.77 7.12
CA CYS A 77 -2.95 -10.59 6.79
C CYS A 77 -3.52 -10.68 5.37
N LEU A 78 -2.72 -11.18 4.43
CA LEU A 78 -3.17 -11.37 3.06
C LEU A 78 -4.35 -12.34 2.99
N ILE A 79 -4.29 -13.45 3.74
CA ILE A 79 -5.38 -14.42 3.81
C ILE A 79 -6.64 -13.76 4.36
N GLU A 80 -6.54 -12.97 5.42
CA GLU A 80 -7.69 -12.25 5.97
C GLU A 80 -8.29 -11.28 4.97
N ILE A 81 -7.47 -10.58 4.21
CA ILE A 81 -7.93 -9.66 3.17
C ILE A 81 -8.75 -10.44 2.13
N PHE A 82 -8.24 -11.59 1.68
CA PHE A 82 -8.94 -12.43 0.71
C PHE A 82 -10.28 -12.95 1.24
N GLU A 83 -10.38 -13.21 2.54
CA GLU A 83 -11.61 -13.69 3.15
C GLU A 83 -12.63 -12.59 3.42
N MET A 84 -12.16 -11.37 3.66
CA MET A 84 -12.99 -10.27 4.12
C MET A 84 -13.75 -9.55 3.01
N SER A 85 -13.20 -9.49 1.81
CA SER A 85 -13.68 -8.58 0.76
C SER A 85 -13.63 -9.20 -0.61
N ARG A 86 -14.41 -8.62 -1.50
CA ARG A 86 -14.23 -8.88 -2.92
C ARG A 86 -12.93 -8.24 -3.36
N ILE A 87 -12.08 -9.04 -3.92
CA ILE A 87 -10.81 -8.58 -4.45
C ILE A 87 -10.74 -8.82 -5.95
N TYR A 88 -10.06 -7.95 -6.62
CA TYR A 88 -9.75 -8.12 -8.03
C TYR A 88 -8.24 -8.32 -8.16
N VAL A 89 -7.86 -9.38 -8.85
CA VAL A 89 -6.45 -9.68 -9.10
C VAL A 89 -6.12 -9.24 -10.52
N GLY A 90 -5.45 -8.10 -10.64
CA GLY A 90 -5.03 -7.57 -11.93
C GLY A 90 -3.65 -8.07 -12.33
N ASN A 91 -3.13 -7.52 -13.43
CA ASN A 91 -1.81 -7.90 -13.93
C ASN A 91 -0.67 -7.37 -13.08
N GLU A 92 -0.88 -6.26 -12.39
CA GLU A 92 0.17 -5.56 -11.66
C GLU A 92 -0.06 -5.50 -10.15
N CYS A 93 -1.30 -5.65 -9.72
CA CYS A 93 -1.62 -5.50 -8.30
C CYS A 93 -2.90 -6.25 -7.94
N ILE A 94 -3.06 -6.45 -6.64
CA ILE A 94 -4.33 -6.89 -6.06
C ILE A 94 -5.07 -5.63 -5.65
N GLU A 95 -6.36 -5.57 -5.97
CA GLU A 95 -7.20 -4.41 -5.75
C GLU A 95 -8.40 -4.80 -4.89
N MET A 96 -8.65 -4.01 -3.86
CA MET A 96 -9.79 -4.18 -2.97
C MET A 96 -10.46 -2.83 -2.78
N LYS A 97 -11.79 -2.79 -2.87
CA LYS A 97 -12.51 -1.56 -2.57
C LYS A 97 -12.36 -1.23 -1.10
N VAL A 98 -12.17 0.06 -0.78
CA VAL A 98 -12.08 0.50 0.62
C VAL A 98 -13.36 0.09 1.34
N PRO A 99 -13.28 -0.66 2.46
CA PRO A 99 -14.45 -1.06 3.23
C PRO A 99 -15.22 0.15 3.77
N GLU A 100 -16.55 0.04 3.78
CA GLU A 100 -17.43 1.15 4.20
C GLU A 100 -17.11 1.67 5.59
N ARG A 101 -16.71 0.79 6.51
CA ARG A 101 -16.44 1.18 7.90
C ARG A 101 -15.30 2.17 8.05
N ILE A 102 -14.45 2.31 7.03
CA ILE A 102 -13.34 3.27 7.04
C ILE A 102 -13.45 4.30 5.93
N CYS A 103 -14.50 4.27 5.12
CA CYS A 103 -14.73 5.30 4.11
C CYS A 103 -14.94 6.67 4.77
N GLY A 104 -14.53 7.72 4.06
CA GLY A 104 -14.73 9.09 4.55
C GLY A 104 -13.68 9.57 5.52
N ARG A 105 -12.61 8.83 5.71
CA ARG A 105 -11.54 9.21 6.64
C ARG A 105 -10.32 9.81 5.93
N GLU A 106 -10.52 10.34 4.74
CA GLU A 106 -9.43 10.90 3.93
C GLU A 106 -8.71 12.06 4.62
N ASN A 107 -9.40 12.83 5.43
CA ASN A 107 -8.80 13.94 6.19
C ASN A 107 -7.75 13.46 7.19
N GLU A 108 -7.92 12.25 7.70
CA GLU A 108 -6.98 11.65 8.63
C GLU A 108 -5.71 11.16 7.94
N TYR A 109 -5.78 10.92 6.63
CA TYR A 109 -4.63 10.46 5.87
C TYR A 109 -3.50 11.50 5.86
N VAL A 110 -3.82 12.77 5.64
CA VAL A 110 -2.81 13.83 5.65
C VAL A 110 -2.13 13.91 7.01
N LYS A 111 -2.92 13.84 8.09
CA LYS A 111 -2.38 13.83 9.44
C LYS A 111 -1.47 12.62 9.68
N TRP A 112 -1.90 11.45 9.21
CA TRP A 112 -1.12 10.22 9.32
C TRP A 112 0.24 10.35 8.61
N CYS A 113 0.25 10.90 7.39
CA CYS A 113 1.49 11.15 6.65
C CYS A 113 2.42 12.11 7.41
N ASN A 114 1.86 13.18 7.96
CA ASN A 114 2.65 14.15 8.70
C ASN A 114 3.26 13.55 9.96
N GLU A 115 2.50 12.73 10.68
CA GLU A 115 2.99 12.04 11.87
C GLU A 115 4.14 11.09 11.55
N LEU A 116 4.05 10.36 10.43
CA LEU A 116 5.13 9.48 9.99
C LEU A 116 6.40 10.28 9.65
N CYS A 117 6.26 11.42 8.99
CA CYS A 117 7.39 12.27 8.66
C CYS A 117 8.08 12.85 9.90
N LEU A 118 7.31 13.15 10.94
CA LEU A 118 7.88 13.68 12.20
C LEU A 118 8.71 12.65 12.95
N ASN A 119 8.51 11.39 12.68
CA ASN A 119 9.22 10.29 13.35
C ASN A 119 10.41 9.75 12.54
N LEU A 120 10.82 10.47 11.51
CA LEU A 120 11.99 10.09 10.70
C LEU A 120 13.30 10.24 11.46
#